data_9fb74bce92f5015bfe968528ca902e40
#
_entry.id   9fb74bce92f5015bfe968528ca902e40
#
_cell.length_a   1.000
_cell.length_b   1.000
_cell.length_c   1.000
_cell.angle_alpha   90.00
_cell.angle_beta   90.00
_cell.angle_gamma   90.00
#
_symmetry.space_group_name_H-M   'P 1'
#
loop_
_entity.id
_entity.type
_entity.pdbx_description
1 polymer ?
#
loop_
_entity_poly.entity_id
_entity_poly.type
_entity_poly.pdbx_seq_one_letter_code
_entity_poly.pdbx_strand_id
1 'polypeptide(L)'
;VRGASSISMQVAAMMDRSLSRAADGRSVQQKIDQAQAAWTLERNWSKQQILETYLNRVFFRGEIQGIGAAAEVLFGKAPHGLNAAESALLAALIRAPQAPRTTVERRACEVLRGLDSRADCAQLAYAMDRWGTSSHLRDERETIAPHVARMLPAQGNQSTIDRDLQLAARDAIAKHLQQLGGRNAHDAAVVVIDNDSGQVLAYVGSSGRLSAAGEVDAARAPRQAGSTLKPFIYGLGIEKNLLTAATLLDDSPFSVDVGGGAYTPQNYAHEYVGPVSVRTALASSLNVPAIRALTLVGVAPAHALLRKAGLSTLVDDPDHYGFSLALGSADVSLLELTNAYRALANGGQWSVAAFSCTGSAAAVSACPADADRGKSAATKSRRLFSEATAWLLADMLSD
;
A
#
# COMPACT_ATOMS: atom_id res chain seq x y z
N VAL A 1 2.37 25.16 37.55
CA VAL A 1 2.00 23.78 37.91
C VAL A 1 2.44 22.90 36.76
N ARG A 2 3.53 22.13 36.92
CA ARG A 2 4.01 21.21 35.88
C ARG A 2 3.13 19.95 35.88
N GLY A 3 2.40 19.73 34.77
CA GLY A 3 1.94 18.42 34.32
C GLY A 3 1.08 17.56 35.24
N ALA A 4 -0.12 18.01 35.59
CA ALA A 4 -1.07 17.24 36.43
C ALA A 4 -1.86 16.17 35.62
N SER A 5 -1.31 15.57 34.56
CA SER A 5 -1.98 14.48 33.85
C SER A 5 -1.45 13.12 34.29
N SER A 6 -2.32 12.24 34.79
CA SER A 6 -1.99 10.87 35.12
C SER A 6 -1.68 10.07 33.83
N ILE A 7 -1.08 8.88 33.96
CA ILE A 7 -0.87 7.95 32.82
C ILE A 7 -2.23 7.62 32.19
N SER A 8 -3.25 7.37 32.98
CA SER A 8 -4.61 7.06 32.47
C SER A 8 -5.17 8.22 31.61
N MET A 9 -4.94 9.46 32.02
CA MET A 9 -5.33 10.65 31.23
C MET A 9 -4.54 10.73 29.91
N GLN A 10 -3.28 10.37 29.93
CA GLN A 10 -2.45 10.35 28.72
C GLN A 10 -2.90 9.24 27.77
N VAL A 11 -3.20 8.05 28.28
CA VAL A 11 -3.74 6.94 27.47
C VAL A 11 -5.09 7.33 26.85
N ALA A 12 -6.00 7.93 27.61
CA ALA A 12 -7.28 8.41 27.08
C ALA A 12 -7.07 9.39 25.91
N ALA A 13 -6.14 10.34 26.03
CA ALA A 13 -5.81 11.26 24.94
C ALA A 13 -5.07 10.62 23.74
N MET A 14 -4.39 9.50 23.94
CA MET A 14 -3.77 8.73 22.85
C MET A 14 -4.81 7.88 22.09
N MET A 15 -5.92 7.53 22.75
CA MET A 15 -7.00 6.74 22.15
C MET A 15 -8.03 7.61 21.44
N ASP A 16 -8.28 8.83 21.93
CA ASP A 16 -9.22 9.77 21.35
C ASP A 16 -8.52 11.09 20.96
N ARG A 17 -8.48 11.37 19.66
CA ARG A 17 -7.83 12.57 19.12
C ARG A 17 -8.51 13.87 19.59
N SER A 18 -9.80 13.85 19.93
CA SER A 18 -10.51 15.03 20.45
C SER A 18 -9.98 15.50 21.81
N LEU A 19 -9.39 14.56 22.57
CA LEU A 19 -8.76 14.81 23.89
C LEU A 19 -7.27 15.16 23.77
N SER A 20 -6.70 15.11 22.57
CA SER A 20 -5.30 15.44 22.34
C SER A 20 -5.06 16.95 22.39
N ARG A 21 -3.80 17.36 22.59
CA ARG A 21 -3.41 18.77 22.64
C ARG A 21 -3.46 19.38 21.24
N ALA A 22 -4.27 20.41 21.04
CA ALA A 22 -4.22 21.26 19.85
C ALA A 22 -2.97 22.15 19.85
N ALA A 23 -2.62 22.74 18.69
CA ALA A 23 -1.47 23.63 18.54
C ALA A 23 -1.53 24.83 19.53
N ASP A 24 -2.72 25.34 19.81
CA ASP A 24 -2.99 26.49 20.67
C ASP A 24 -3.09 26.16 22.18
N GLY A 25 -2.81 24.92 22.56
CA GLY A 25 -2.91 24.46 23.94
C GLY A 25 -4.16 23.62 24.22
N ARG A 26 -4.44 23.35 25.50
CA ARG A 26 -5.66 22.66 25.95
C ARG A 26 -6.59 23.61 26.65
N SER A 27 -7.87 23.58 26.31
CA SER A 27 -8.91 24.25 27.05
C SER A 27 -9.15 23.57 28.42
N VAL A 28 -9.73 24.29 29.35
CA VAL A 28 -10.13 23.72 30.67
C VAL A 28 -11.14 22.58 30.46
N GLN A 29 -12.08 22.77 29.52
CA GLN A 29 -13.09 21.75 29.19
C GLN A 29 -12.44 20.45 28.69
N GLN A 30 -11.52 20.53 27.74
CA GLN A 30 -10.78 19.37 27.27
C GLN A 30 -10.03 18.63 28.39
N LYS A 31 -9.56 19.37 29.42
CA LYS A 31 -8.91 18.78 30.57
C LYS A 31 -9.89 18.02 31.47
N ILE A 32 -11.12 18.52 31.60
CA ILE A 32 -12.20 17.87 32.36
C ILE A 32 -12.63 16.59 31.58
N ASP A 33 -12.86 16.69 30.27
CA ASP A 33 -13.27 15.58 29.44
C ASP A 33 -12.20 14.46 29.44
N GLN A 34 -10.92 14.85 29.41
CA GLN A 34 -9.79 13.92 29.53
C GLN A 34 -9.76 13.21 30.90
N ALA A 35 -10.10 13.91 31.97
CA ALA A 35 -10.16 13.32 33.30
C ALA A 35 -11.34 12.36 33.44
N GLN A 36 -12.50 12.69 32.88
CA GLN A 36 -13.68 11.80 32.84
C GLN A 36 -13.39 10.54 32.01
N ALA A 37 -12.79 10.68 30.83
CA ALA A 37 -12.37 9.55 30.00
C ALA A 37 -11.35 8.65 30.73
N ALA A 38 -10.40 9.23 31.45
CA ALA A 38 -9.45 8.48 32.26
C ALA A 38 -10.12 7.71 33.40
N TRP A 39 -11.13 8.29 34.04
CA TRP A 39 -11.89 7.61 35.09
C TRP A 39 -12.71 6.45 34.55
N THR A 40 -13.34 6.64 33.39
CA THR A 40 -14.03 5.55 32.69
C THR A 40 -13.08 4.42 32.32
N LEU A 41 -11.85 4.77 31.84
CA LEU A 41 -10.82 3.81 31.53
C LEU A 41 -10.41 3.00 32.78
N GLU A 42 -10.18 3.66 33.92
CA GLU A 42 -9.76 3.00 35.17
C GLU A 42 -10.85 2.12 35.78
N ARG A 43 -12.12 2.33 35.43
CA ARG A 43 -13.24 1.45 35.84
C ARG A 43 -13.27 0.15 35.07
N ASN A 44 -12.83 0.16 33.80
CA ASN A 44 -12.96 -0.96 32.91
C ASN A 44 -11.65 -1.71 32.67
N TRP A 45 -10.51 -1.07 32.95
CA TRP A 45 -9.17 -1.61 32.69
C TRP A 45 -8.34 -1.70 33.97
N SER A 46 -7.55 -2.74 34.09
CA SER A 46 -6.57 -2.87 35.14
C SER A 46 -5.43 -1.86 34.95
N LYS A 47 -4.74 -1.52 36.03
CA LYS A 47 -3.54 -0.65 35.96
C LYS A 47 -2.46 -1.24 35.03
N GLN A 48 -2.35 -2.55 34.97
CA GLN A 48 -1.40 -3.25 34.09
C GLN A 48 -1.78 -3.01 32.63
N GLN A 49 -3.03 -3.17 32.24
CA GLN A 49 -3.49 -2.91 30.87
C GLN A 49 -3.29 -1.44 30.48
N ILE A 50 -3.55 -0.50 31.39
CA ILE A 50 -3.32 0.93 31.16
C ILE A 50 -1.84 1.20 30.92
N LEU A 51 -0.95 0.64 31.75
CA LEU A 51 0.49 0.82 31.65
C LEU A 51 1.03 0.19 30.36
N GLU A 52 0.59 -1.00 30.02
CA GLU A 52 0.97 -1.70 28.78
C GLU A 52 0.55 -0.88 27.54
N THR A 53 -0.69 -0.39 27.53
CA THR A 53 -1.18 0.47 26.45
C THR A 53 -0.38 1.78 26.36
N TYR A 54 -0.04 2.38 27.51
CA TYR A 54 0.80 3.57 27.56
C TYR A 54 2.16 3.32 26.93
N LEU A 55 2.86 2.26 27.37
CA LEU A 55 4.20 1.92 26.90
C LEU A 55 4.22 1.54 25.41
N ASN A 56 3.14 0.96 24.90
CA ASN A 56 3.00 0.62 23.48
C ASN A 56 2.64 1.82 22.59
N ARG A 57 2.19 2.93 23.15
CA ARG A 57 1.74 4.10 22.37
C ARG A 57 2.56 5.37 22.57
N VAL A 58 3.38 5.44 23.61
CA VAL A 58 4.20 6.63 23.88
C VAL A 58 5.35 6.73 22.87
N PHE A 59 5.70 7.99 22.52
CA PHE A 59 6.86 8.27 21.68
C PHE A 59 8.12 8.38 22.52
N PHE A 60 9.21 7.73 22.07
CA PHE A 60 10.50 7.74 22.76
C PHE A 60 11.51 8.68 22.10
N ARG A 61 11.70 8.62 20.78
CA ARG A 61 12.60 9.52 20.03
C ARG A 61 12.22 9.56 18.56
N GLY A 62 12.20 10.75 17.96
CA GLY A 62 11.75 10.90 16.58
C GLY A 62 10.36 10.31 16.36
N GLU A 63 10.25 9.40 15.43
CA GLU A 63 9.00 8.69 15.11
C GLU A 63 8.87 7.34 15.84
N ILE A 64 9.81 7.01 16.74
CA ILE A 64 9.79 5.73 17.46
C ILE A 64 8.65 5.71 18.45
N GLN A 65 7.59 4.94 18.14
CA GLN A 65 6.42 4.76 18.99
C GLN A 65 6.41 3.36 19.58
N GLY A 66 6.18 3.28 20.88
CA GLY A 66 6.08 2.03 21.64
C GLY A 66 7.41 1.50 22.16
N ILE A 67 7.34 0.86 23.34
CA ILE A 67 8.53 0.35 24.05
C ILE A 67 9.21 -0.80 23.27
N GLY A 68 8.43 -1.59 22.52
CA GLY A 68 8.98 -2.65 21.68
C GLY A 68 9.92 -2.09 20.62
N ALA A 69 9.42 -1.10 19.85
CA ALA A 69 10.23 -0.41 18.84
C ALA A 69 11.41 0.33 19.45
N ALA A 70 11.21 1.00 20.60
CA ALA A 70 12.27 1.75 21.27
C ALA A 70 13.40 0.84 21.79
N ALA A 71 13.06 -0.28 22.43
CA ALA A 71 14.03 -1.26 22.93
C ALA A 71 14.85 -1.86 21.78
N GLU A 72 14.20 -2.17 20.70
CA GLU A 72 14.83 -2.76 19.53
C GLU A 72 15.71 -1.75 18.81
N VAL A 73 15.18 -0.56 18.45
CA VAL A 73 15.91 0.44 17.66
C VAL A 73 17.08 1.03 18.43
N LEU A 74 16.92 1.27 19.75
CA LEU A 74 17.95 1.93 20.54
C LEU A 74 18.97 0.94 21.13
N PHE A 75 18.55 -0.30 21.42
CA PHE A 75 19.39 -1.27 22.15
C PHE A 75 19.52 -2.64 21.47
N GLY A 76 18.78 -2.92 20.41
CA GLY A 76 18.80 -4.23 19.72
C GLY A 76 18.24 -5.36 20.57
N LYS A 77 17.24 -5.07 21.43
CA LYS A 77 16.70 -6.01 22.41
C LYS A 77 15.17 -5.99 22.45
N ALA A 78 14.58 -7.13 22.81
CA ALA A 78 13.18 -7.14 23.21
C ALA A 78 12.99 -6.41 24.58
N PRO A 79 11.81 -5.86 24.88
CA PRO A 79 11.58 -5.09 26.11
C PRO A 79 11.95 -5.81 27.41
N HIS A 80 11.72 -7.12 27.47
CA HIS A 80 12.07 -7.95 28.63
C HIS A 80 13.59 -8.18 28.78
N GLY A 81 14.38 -7.89 27.75
CA GLY A 81 15.85 -7.97 27.78
C GLY A 81 16.56 -6.67 28.17
N LEU A 82 15.80 -5.61 28.46
CA LEU A 82 16.37 -4.33 28.87
C LEU A 82 16.94 -4.42 30.30
N ASN A 83 18.14 -3.88 30.49
CA ASN A 83 18.71 -3.70 31.83
C ASN A 83 18.22 -2.40 32.50
N ALA A 84 18.61 -2.19 33.76
CA ALA A 84 18.19 -1.02 34.52
C ALA A 84 18.62 0.32 33.88
N ALA A 85 19.84 0.40 33.33
CA ALA A 85 20.36 1.59 32.68
C ALA A 85 19.60 1.90 31.38
N GLU A 86 19.34 0.92 30.54
CA GLU A 86 18.57 1.03 29.32
C GLU A 86 17.12 1.43 29.59
N SER A 87 16.49 0.84 30.61
CA SER A 87 15.16 1.18 31.09
C SER A 87 15.08 2.61 31.62
N ALA A 88 16.08 3.08 32.36
CA ALA A 88 16.16 4.46 32.85
C ALA A 88 16.32 5.47 31.70
N LEU A 89 17.07 5.13 30.65
CA LEU A 89 17.19 5.95 29.44
C LEU A 89 15.85 6.07 28.72
N LEU A 90 15.12 4.98 28.52
CA LEU A 90 13.78 5.03 27.94
C LEU A 90 12.82 5.86 28.78
N ALA A 91 12.80 5.70 30.10
CA ALA A 91 11.97 6.48 31.01
C ALA A 91 12.29 7.99 30.93
N ALA A 92 13.58 8.35 30.79
CA ALA A 92 14.02 9.74 30.63
C ALA A 92 13.55 10.36 29.30
N LEU A 93 13.46 9.55 28.23
CA LEU A 93 13.00 9.97 26.90
C LEU A 93 11.50 10.27 26.86
N ILE A 94 10.67 9.53 27.59
CA ILE A 94 9.21 9.73 27.61
C ILE A 94 8.86 11.18 27.92
N ARG A 95 9.61 11.82 28.81
CA ARG A 95 9.36 13.21 29.22
C ARG A 95 9.69 14.24 28.16
N ALA A 96 10.69 13.97 27.32
CA ALA A 96 11.13 14.85 26.24
C ALA A 96 11.87 14.04 25.18
N PRO A 97 11.15 13.45 24.21
CA PRO A 97 11.72 12.57 23.20
C PRO A 97 12.87 13.19 22.40
N GLN A 98 12.84 14.51 22.18
CA GLN A 98 13.84 15.25 21.40
C GLN A 98 14.92 15.91 22.27
N ALA A 99 15.01 15.57 23.56
CA ALA A 99 16.01 16.20 24.43
C ALA A 99 17.45 15.85 23.98
N PRO A 100 18.40 16.79 24.15
CA PRO A 100 19.82 16.55 23.92
C PRO A 100 20.34 15.37 24.75
N ARG A 101 21.33 14.64 24.22
CA ARG A 101 21.94 13.46 24.85
C ARG A 101 22.30 13.70 26.32
N THR A 102 22.98 14.81 26.61
CA THR A 102 23.40 15.18 27.98
C THR A 102 22.24 15.37 28.95
N THR A 103 21.10 15.90 28.46
CA THR A 103 19.88 16.06 29.26
C THR A 103 19.21 14.71 29.54
N VAL A 104 19.19 13.80 28.55
CA VAL A 104 18.64 12.46 28.71
C VAL A 104 19.48 11.67 29.73
N GLU A 105 20.81 11.71 29.59
CA GLU A 105 21.75 11.04 30.48
C GLU A 105 21.58 11.47 31.95
N ARG A 106 21.54 12.79 32.20
CA ARG A 106 21.32 13.34 33.53
C ARG A 106 20.00 12.85 34.12
N ARG A 107 18.90 12.91 33.38
CA ARG A 107 17.59 12.44 33.83
C ARG A 107 17.55 10.93 34.06
N ALA A 108 18.17 10.16 33.19
CA ALA A 108 18.28 8.71 33.36
C ALA A 108 19.06 8.37 34.63
N CYS A 109 20.13 9.12 34.94
CA CYS A 109 20.87 8.97 36.19
C CYS A 109 20.00 9.29 37.42
N GLU A 110 19.15 10.32 37.36
CA GLU A 110 18.17 10.63 38.41
C GLU A 110 17.18 9.47 38.62
N VAL A 111 16.68 8.87 37.53
CA VAL A 111 15.77 7.71 37.58
C VAL A 111 16.49 6.48 38.14
N LEU A 112 17.69 6.21 37.67
CA LEU A 112 18.47 5.04 38.09
C LEU A 112 18.81 5.08 39.59
N ARG A 113 19.24 6.26 40.10
CA ARG A 113 19.50 6.48 41.50
C ARG A 113 18.24 6.51 42.39
N GLY A 114 17.10 6.81 41.80
CA GLY A 114 15.80 6.69 42.48
C GLY A 114 15.37 5.23 42.68
N LEU A 115 15.87 4.28 41.83
CA LEU A 115 15.65 2.86 41.98
C LEU A 115 16.70 2.17 42.91
N ASP A 116 17.96 2.57 42.76
CA ASP A 116 19.08 2.13 43.57
C ASP A 116 20.02 3.30 43.81
N SER A 117 20.09 3.78 45.08
CA SER A 117 20.91 4.92 45.44
C SER A 117 22.42 4.73 45.25
N ARG A 118 22.87 3.46 45.09
CA ARG A 118 24.25 3.09 44.83
C ARG A 118 24.56 2.88 43.36
N ALA A 119 23.56 3.06 42.48
CA ALA A 119 23.74 2.81 41.07
C ALA A 119 24.80 3.73 40.44
N ASP A 120 25.70 3.14 39.67
CA ASP A 120 26.73 3.85 38.92
C ASP A 120 26.15 4.36 37.60
N CYS A 121 26.13 5.69 37.44
CA CYS A 121 25.66 6.34 36.23
C CYS A 121 26.62 6.16 35.02
N ALA A 122 27.84 5.69 35.20
CA ALA A 122 28.76 5.42 34.10
C ALA A 122 28.21 4.37 33.13
N GLN A 123 27.35 3.45 33.61
CA GLN A 123 26.66 2.48 32.77
C GLN A 123 25.76 3.13 31.70
N LEU A 124 25.25 4.35 31.94
CA LEU A 124 24.42 5.07 31.00
C LEU A 124 25.21 5.52 29.78
N ALA A 125 26.45 5.99 29.96
CA ALA A 125 27.32 6.40 28.87
C ALA A 125 27.55 5.23 27.89
N TYR A 126 27.87 4.04 28.42
CA TYR A 126 28.04 2.82 27.63
C TYR A 126 26.77 2.44 26.86
N ALA A 127 25.61 2.47 27.52
CA ALA A 127 24.33 2.19 26.86
C ALA A 127 23.99 3.22 25.76
N MET A 128 24.38 4.48 25.97
CA MET A 128 24.17 5.57 25.00
C MET A 128 25.17 5.55 23.85
N ASP A 129 26.34 5.00 23.99
CA ASP A 129 27.30 4.84 22.88
C ASP A 129 26.77 3.88 21.82
N ARG A 130 26.04 2.86 22.26
CA ARG A 130 25.33 1.95 21.36
C ARG A 130 24.14 2.61 20.65
N TRP A 131 23.60 3.68 21.19
CA TRP A 131 22.47 4.46 20.66
C TRP A 131 22.73 5.12 19.31
N GLY A 132 24.00 5.44 19.01
CA GLY A 132 24.40 6.05 17.72
C GLY A 132 24.86 5.03 16.69
N THR A 133 25.23 3.81 17.13
CA THR A 133 25.71 2.74 16.24
C THR A 133 24.59 1.87 15.68
N SER A 134 23.35 2.08 16.14
CA SER A 134 22.15 1.40 15.66
C SER A 134 21.72 1.77 14.22
N SER A 135 22.56 2.51 13.49
CA SER A 135 22.41 2.62 12.03
C SER A 135 22.44 1.24 11.32
N HIS A 136 23.02 0.24 11.98
CA HIS A 136 23.00 -1.14 11.49
C HIS A 136 21.62 -1.81 11.63
N LEU A 137 20.78 -1.37 12.57
CA LEU A 137 19.41 -1.93 12.73
C LEU A 137 18.43 -1.46 11.65
N ARG A 138 18.77 -0.43 10.89
CA ARG A 138 18.05 -0.12 9.64
C ARG A 138 18.33 -1.14 8.55
N ASP A 139 19.46 -1.86 8.61
CA ASP A 139 19.87 -2.80 7.57
C ASP A 139 19.36 -4.23 7.79
N GLU A 140 19.20 -4.69 9.03
CA GLU A 140 18.83 -6.08 9.31
C GLU A 140 17.33 -6.32 9.49
N ARG A 141 16.55 -5.27 9.79
CA ARG A 141 15.08 -5.30 9.75
C ARG A 141 14.56 -4.35 8.69
N GLU A 142 15.02 -4.55 7.49
CA GLU A 142 14.42 -3.89 6.35
C GLU A 142 12.94 -4.24 6.34
N THR A 143 12.08 -3.22 6.52
CA THR A 143 10.63 -3.40 6.37
C THR A 143 10.41 -3.94 4.97
N ILE A 144 10.05 -5.22 4.88
CA ILE A 144 9.92 -5.87 3.56
C ILE A 144 8.82 -5.28 2.71
N ALA A 145 7.81 -4.64 3.33
CA ALA A 145 6.67 -4.02 2.66
C ALA A 145 6.31 -2.66 3.30
N PRO A 146 7.17 -1.61 3.19
CA PRO A 146 6.97 -0.34 3.89
C PRO A 146 5.70 0.40 3.45
N HIS A 147 5.33 0.33 2.18
CA HIS A 147 4.11 0.96 1.67
C HIS A 147 2.85 0.28 2.24
N VAL A 148 2.82 -1.05 2.32
CA VAL A 148 1.71 -1.79 2.94
C VAL A 148 1.59 -1.48 4.43
N ALA A 149 2.72 -1.40 5.14
CA ALA A 149 2.73 -1.07 6.57
C ALA A 149 2.10 0.30 6.87
N ARG A 150 2.22 1.26 5.94
CA ARG A 150 1.57 2.58 6.06
C ARG A 150 0.07 2.56 5.78
N MET A 151 -0.40 1.59 4.98
CA MET A 151 -1.82 1.44 4.63
C MET A 151 -2.62 0.69 5.68
N LEU A 152 -1.98 -0.20 6.43
CA LEU A 152 -2.63 -1.01 7.44
C LEU A 152 -2.77 -0.22 8.75
N PRO A 153 -3.92 -0.33 9.45
CA PRO A 153 -4.07 0.24 10.79
C PRO A 153 -3.04 -0.36 11.75
N ALA A 154 -2.52 0.46 12.67
CA ALA A 154 -1.45 0.08 13.60
C ALA A 154 -1.80 -1.03 14.61
N GLN A 155 -3.02 -1.56 14.61
CA GLN A 155 -3.48 -2.53 15.61
C GLN A 155 -4.15 -3.76 14.97
N GLY A 156 -3.59 -4.93 15.27
CA GLY A 156 -4.29 -6.21 15.21
C GLY A 156 -4.60 -6.78 13.82
N ASN A 157 -4.11 -6.17 12.75
CA ASN A 157 -4.33 -6.70 11.41
C ASN A 157 -3.12 -7.50 10.93
N GLN A 158 -3.35 -8.76 10.64
CA GLN A 158 -2.42 -9.58 9.92
C GLN A 158 -2.49 -9.21 8.43
N SER A 159 -1.32 -8.90 7.83
CA SER A 159 -1.20 -8.65 6.40
C SER A 159 -1.36 -9.94 5.60
N THR A 160 -1.91 -9.82 4.40
CA THR A 160 -1.95 -10.92 3.41
C THR A 160 -0.63 -11.11 2.68
N ILE A 161 0.37 -10.24 2.92
CA ILE A 161 1.68 -10.31 2.26
C ILE A 161 2.38 -11.63 2.59
N ASP A 162 2.69 -12.39 1.56
CA ASP A 162 3.58 -13.55 1.64
C ASP A 162 5.03 -13.05 1.64
N ARG A 163 5.79 -13.47 2.66
CA ARG A 163 7.15 -12.99 2.87
C ARG A 163 8.07 -13.36 1.71
N ASP A 164 7.97 -14.59 1.23
CA ASP A 164 8.90 -15.12 0.25
C ASP A 164 8.61 -14.54 -1.15
N LEU A 165 7.33 -14.40 -1.51
CA LEU A 165 6.93 -13.69 -2.73
C LEU A 165 7.32 -12.20 -2.69
N GLN A 166 7.16 -11.54 -1.56
CA GLN A 166 7.55 -10.15 -1.38
C GLN A 166 9.06 -9.94 -1.59
N LEU A 167 9.89 -10.82 -1.01
CA LEU A 167 11.33 -10.78 -1.18
C LEU A 167 11.73 -11.10 -2.61
N ALA A 168 11.14 -12.13 -3.23
CA ALA A 168 11.37 -12.47 -4.62
C ALA A 168 11.03 -11.32 -5.57
N ALA A 169 9.92 -10.62 -5.34
CA ALA A 169 9.53 -9.45 -6.12
C ALA A 169 10.55 -8.31 -5.99
N ARG A 170 11.07 -8.04 -4.78
CA ARG A 170 12.11 -7.03 -4.55
C ARG A 170 13.43 -7.39 -5.25
N ASP A 171 13.84 -8.65 -5.13
CA ASP A 171 15.06 -9.15 -5.78
C ASP A 171 14.94 -9.07 -7.31
N ALA A 172 13.78 -9.40 -7.87
CA ALA A 172 13.49 -9.26 -9.29
C ALA A 172 13.63 -7.79 -9.75
N ILE A 173 13.04 -6.83 -9.02
CA ILE A 173 13.21 -5.39 -9.31
C ILE A 173 14.69 -5.00 -9.30
N ALA A 174 15.42 -5.35 -8.24
CA ALA A 174 16.83 -5.00 -8.10
C ALA A 174 17.66 -5.54 -9.27
N LYS A 175 17.46 -6.81 -9.63
CA LYS A 175 18.14 -7.46 -10.74
C LYS A 175 17.85 -6.80 -12.09
N HIS A 176 16.57 -6.52 -12.38
CA HIS A 176 16.18 -5.94 -13.66
C HIS A 176 16.63 -4.46 -13.78
N LEU A 177 16.56 -3.67 -12.71
CA LEU A 177 17.08 -2.31 -12.73
C LEU A 177 18.61 -2.26 -12.95
N GLN A 178 19.36 -3.23 -12.39
CA GLN A 178 20.78 -3.36 -12.68
C GLN A 178 21.05 -3.67 -14.17
N GLN A 179 20.26 -4.54 -14.79
CA GLN A 179 20.35 -4.88 -16.22
C GLN A 179 20.00 -3.69 -17.12
N LEU A 180 19.11 -2.80 -16.64
CA LEU A 180 18.70 -1.59 -17.33
C LEU A 180 19.63 -0.39 -17.07
N GLY A 181 20.78 -0.60 -16.41
CA GLY A 181 21.76 0.43 -16.12
C GLY A 181 22.13 1.23 -17.38
N GLY A 182 22.03 2.55 -17.29
CA GLY A 182 22.27 3.47 -18.43
C GLY A 182 21.07 3.69 -19.36
N ARG A 183 19.90 3.04 -19.13
CA ARG A 183 18.68 3.23 -19.92
C ARG A 183 17.65 4.17 -19.29
N ASN A 184 18.08 5.01 -18.35
CA ASN A 184 17.20 5.96 -17.63
C ASN A 184 16.01 5.31 -16.91
N ALA A 185 16.19 4.06 -16.44
CA ALA A 185 15.22 3.34 -15.61
C ALA A 185 15.77 3.29 -14.17
N HIS A 186 15.10 4.00 -13.25
CA HIS A 186 15.59 4.21 -11.88
C HIS A 186 14.68 3.67 -10.81
N ASP A 187 13.45 3.28 -11.14
CA ASP A 187 12.50 2.71 -10.20
C ASP A 187 11.57 1.72 -10.89
N ALA A 188 10.93 0.85 -10.08
CA ALA A 188 9.93 -0.11 -10.53
C ALA A 188 9.00 -0.48 -9.39
N ALA A 189 7.80 -0.96 -9.73
CA ALA A 189 6.81 -1.46 -8.79
C ALA A 189 6.31 -2.85 -9.22
N VAL A 190 5.94 -3.66 -8.23
CA VAL A 190 5.34 -4.99 -8.46
C VAL A 190 4.14 -5.17 -7.53
N VAL A 191 3.05 -5.69 -8.09
CA VAL A 191 1.87 -6.11 -7.34
C VAL A 191 1.52 -7.54 -7.75
N VAL A 192 1.37 -8.43 -6.76
CA VAL A 192 0.92 -9.80 -6.95
C VAL A 192 -0.36 -10.00 -6.16
N ILE A 193 -1.43 -10.40 -6.85
CA ILE A 193 -2.74 -10.67 -6.27
C ILE A 193 -3.12 -12.11 -6.56
N ASP A 194 -3.53 -12.84 -5.54
CA ASP A 194 -4.08 -14.18 -5.70
C ASP A 194 -5.40 -14.11 -6.46
N ASN A 195 -5.52 -14.93 -7.50
CA ASN A 195 -6.69 -14.89 -8.37
C ASN A 195 -7.98 -15.23 -7.61
N ASP A 196 -7.98 -16.28 -6.84
CA ASP A 196 -9.18 -16.83 -6.19
C ASP A 196 -9.64 -15.94 -5.04
N SER A 197 -8.74 -15.68 -4.09
CA SER A 197 -9.07 -14.97 -2.85
C SER A 197 -9.09 -13.44 -3.01
N GLY A 198 -8.33 -12.90 -3.96
CA GLY A 198 -8.09 -11.46 -4.09
C GLY A 198 -7.12 -10.89 -3.05
N GLN A 199 -6.42 -11.74 -2.32
CA GLN A 199 -5.39 -11.31 -1.37
C GLN A 199 -4.17 -10.76 -2.11
N VAL A 200 -3.66 -9.62 -1.65
CA VAL A 200 -2.42 -9.05 -2.17
C VAL A 200 -1.26 -9.78 -1.49
N LEU A 201 -0.57 -10.64 -2.24
CA LEU A 201 0.51 -11.49 -1.72
C LEU A 201 1.88 -10.81 -1.78
N ALA A 202 2.11 -9.92 -2.75
CA ALA A 202 3.30 -9.07 -2.79
C ALA A 202 2.95 -7.67 -3.26
N TYR A 203 3.60 -6.68 -2.67
CA TYR A 203 3.39 -5.27 -2.98
C TYR A 203 4.69 -4.50 -2.80
N VAL A 204 5.35 -4.21 -3.88
CA VAL A 204 6.58 -3.41 -3.93
C VAL A 204 6.25 -2.10 -4.63
N GLY A 205 6.08 -1.03 -3.86
CA GLY A 205 5.73 0.29 -4.40
C GLY A 205 6.94 1.07 -4.94
N SER A 206 8.16 0.64 -4.63
CA SER A 206 9.39 1.31 -5.06
C SER A 206 10.57 0.37 -4.92
N SER A 207 11.63 0.58 -5.69
CA SER A 207 12.91 -0.11 -5.56
C SER A 207 13.72 0.29 -4.30
N GLY A 208 13.12 1.09 -3.42
CA GLY A 208 13.71 1.47 -2.13
C GLY A 208 15.00 2.26 -2.30
N ARG A 209 16.14 1.71 -1.86
CA ARG A 209 17.44 2.41 -1.90
C ARG A 209 17.97 2.65 -3.31
N LEU A 210 17.48 1.93 -4.31
CA LEU A 210 17.88 2.13 -5.71
C LEU A 210 17.14 3.33 -6.33
N SER A 211 16.03 3.77 -5.74
CA SER A 211 15.25 4.92 -6.18
C SER A 211 15.67 6.20 -5.48
N ALA A 212 15.76 7.30 -6.22
CA ALA A 212 15.88 8.65 -5.65
C ALA A 212 14.59 9.10 -4.92
N ALA A 213 13.46 8.42 -5.15
CA ALA A 213 12.14 8.70 -4.60
C ALA A 213 11.54 7.46 -3.90
N GLY A 214 12.31 6.72 -3.13
CA GLY A 214 11.94 5.44 -2.50
C GLY A 214 10.70 5.46 -1.61
N GLU A 215 10.27 6.65 -1.18
CA GLU A 215 9.04 6.84 -0.41
C GLU A 215 7.77 6.96 -1.27
N VAL A 216 7.93 7.19 -2.57
CA VAL A 216 6.80 7.27 -3.52
C VAL A 216 6.26 5.86 -3.78
N ASP A 217 4.96 5.70 -3.61
CA ASP A 217 4.26 4.45 -3.91
C ASP A 217 3.86 4.42 -5.39
N ALA A 218 4.75 3.91 -6.25
CA ALA A 218 4.50 3.81 -7.68
C ALA A 218 3.43 2.77 -8.05
N ALA A 219 3.07 1.86 -7.13
CA ALA A 219 1.96 0.93 -7.36
C ALA A 219 0.58 1.62 -7.23
N ARG A 220 0.52 2.76 -6.54
CA ARG A 220 -0.70 3.60 -6.42
C ARG A 220 -0.62 4.89 -7.23
N ALA A 221 0.57 5.35 -7.55
CA ALA A 221 0.73 6.56 -8.34
C ALA A 221 0.11 6.37 -9.73
N PRO A 222 -0.79 7.28 -10.18
CA PRO A 222 -1.39 7.19 -11.50
C PRO A 222 -0.34 7.29 -12.59
N ARG A 223 -0.43 6.41 -13.58
CA ARG A 223 0.42 6.36 -14.77
C ARG A 223 -0.42 6.02 -15.98
N GLN A 224 -0.04 6.53 -17.14
CA GLN A 224 -0.68 6.15 -18.38
C GLN A 224 -0.69 4.64 -18.57
N ALA A 225 -1.89 4.09 -18.78
CA ALA A 225 -2.07 2.64 -18.90
C ALA A 225 -1.46 2.08 -20.20
N GLY A 226 -1.37 2.89 -21.24
CA GLY A 226 -0.91 2.45 -22.54
C GLY A 226 -1.77 1.32 -23.10
N SER A 227 -1.17 0.43 -23.85
CA SER A 227 -1.86 -0.69 -24.52
C SER A 227 -2.49 -1.71 -23.57
N THR A 228 -2.26 -1.61 -22.25
CA THR A 228 -2.85 -2.52 -21.28
C THR A 228 -4.38 -2.41 -21.17
N LEU A 229 -4.99 -1.35 -21.70
CA LEU A 229 -6.46 -1.23 -21.74
C LEU A 229 -7.09 -1.92 -22.95
N LYS A 230 -6.33 -2.29 -23.98
CA LYS A 230 -6.85 -2.92 -25.21
C LYS A 230 -7.67 -4.19 -24.98
N PRO A 231 -7.28 -5.13 -24.08
CA PRO A 231 -8.08 -6.30 -23.81
C PRO A 231 -9.51 -5.98 -23.36
N PHE A 232 -9.70 -4.92 -22.58
CA PHE A 232 -11.02 -4.50 -22.12
C PHE A 232 -11.88 -3.92 -23.26
N ILE A 233 -11.25 -3.22 -24.22
CA ILE A 233 -11.93 -2.68 -25.41
C ILE A 233 -12.41 -3.82 -26.32
N TYR A 234 -11.51 -4.76 -26.65
CA TYR A 234 -11.86 -5.92 -27.46
C TYR A 234 -12.87 -6.82 -26.75
N GLY A 235 -12.68 -7.01 -25.42
CA GLY A 235 -13.61 -7.76 -24.58
C GLY A 235 -15.03 -7.17 -24.61
N LEU A 236 -15.16 -5.85 -24.57
CA LEU A 236 -16.45 -5.20 -24.70
C LEU A 236 -17.10 -5.43 -26.06
N GLY A 237 -16.29 -5.44 -27.12
CA GLY A 237 -16.75 -5.77 -28.46
C GLY A 237 -17.24 -7.21 -28.59
N ILE A 238 -16.56 -8.16 -27.96
CA ILE A 238 -16.94 -9.57 -27.92
C ILE A 238 -18.20 -9.75 -27.06
N GLU A 239 -18.26 -9.14 -25.89
CA GLU A 239 -19.43 -9.23 -24.99
C GLU A 239 -20.71 -8.67 -25.63
N LYS A 240 -20.58 -7.66 -26.48
CA LYS A 240 -21.69 -7.08 -27.26
C LYS A 240 -22.00 -7.83 -28.55
N ASN A 241 -21.32 -8.94 -28.84
CA ASN A 241 -21.43 -9.68 -30.10
C ASN A 241 -21.14 -8.83 -31.37
N LEU A 242 -20.32 -7.79 -31.23
CA LEU A 242 -19.84 -6.97 -32.36
C LEU A 242 -18.57 -7.51 -32.97
N LEU A 243 -17.78 -8.27 -32.17
CA LEU A 243 -16.49 -8.84 -32.54
C LEU A 243 -16.41 -10.30 -32.11
N THR A 244 -15.58 -11.03 -32.81
CA THR A 244 -15.07 -12.36 -32.42
C THR A 244 -13.55 -12.35 -32.56
N ALA A 245 -12.86 -13.34 -32.02
CA ALA A 245 -11.40 -13.49 -32.21
C ALA A 245 -10.98 -13.52 -33.68
N ALA A 246 -11.84 -14.05 -34.58
CA ALA A 246 -11.60 -14.15 -36.00
C ALA A 246 -12.10 -12.96 -36.84
N THR A 247 -12.83 -12.01 -36.25
CA THR A 247 -13.29 -10.83 -36.96
C THR A 247 -12.10 -10.08 -37.55
N LEU A 248 -12.18 -9.74 -38.83
CA LEU A 248 -11.16 -8.94 -39.50
C LEU A 248 -11.42 -7.45 -39.26
N LEU A 249 -10.40 -6.79 -38.77
CA LEU A 249 -10.32 -5.32 -38.65
C LEU A 249 -9.32 -4.82 -39.70
N ASP A 250 -9.59 -3.68 -40.27
CA ASP A 250 -8.69 -3.06 -41.23
C ASP A 250 -7.61 -2.24 -40.54
N ASP A 251 -6.35 -2.66 -40.67
CA ASP A 251 -5.18 -1.92 -40.21
C ASP A 251 -4.62 -1.09 -41.37
N SER A 252 -5.33 -0.06 -41.75
CA SER A 252 -4.93 0.95 -42.75
C SER A 252 -5.10 2.35 -42.20
N PRO A 253 -4.44 3.37 -42.78
CA PRO A 253 -4.63 4.76 -42.38
C PRO A 253 -6.10 5.14 -42.40
N PHE A 254 -6.56 5.76 -41.31
CA PHE A 254 -7.90 6.35 -41.27
C PHE A 254 -7.88 7.55 -40.31
N SER A 255 -8.89 8.39 -40.43
CA SER A 255 -9.06 9.55 -39.57
C SER A 255 -10.42 9.50 -38.90
N VAL A 256 -10.46 9.90 -37.63
CA VAL A 256 -11.69 10.03 -36.84
C VAL A 256 -11.88 11.52 -36.53
N ASP A 257 -13.07 12.03 -36.75
CA ASP A 257 -13.43 13.40 -36.34
C ASP A 257 -13.60 13.42 -34.80
N VAL A 258 -12.88 14.32 -34.14
CA VAL A 258 -12.90 14.48 -32.68
C VAL A 258 -13.42 15.85 -32.24
N GLY A 259 -14.27 16.48 -33.08
CA GLY A 259 -14.92 17.77 -32.76
C GLY A 259 -13.98 18.98 -32.74
N GLY A 260 -12.69 18.79 -32.79
CA GLY A 260 -11.63 19.82 -32.84
C GLY A 260 -10.67 19.64 -34.00
N GLY A 261 -10.91 18.63 -34.85
CA GLY A 261 -10.07 18.27 -35.98
C GLY A 261 -10.06 16.76 -36.25
N ALA A 262 -9.32 16.35 -37.26
CA ALA A 262 -9.18 14.94 -37.60
C ALA A 262 -8.04 14.30 -36.80
N TYR A 263 -8.35 13.27 -36.02
CA TYR A 263 -7.38 12.44 -35.35
C TYR A 263 -7.00 11.25 -36.25
N THR A 264 -5.72 11.17 -36.63
CA THR A 264 -5.20 10.10 -37.49
C THR A 264 -4.25 9.21 -36.67
N PRO A 265 -4.72 8.07 -36.14
CA PRO A 265 -3.90 7.17 -35.38
C PRO A 265 -2.85 6.45 -36.23
N GLN A 266 -1.70 6.13 -35.61
CA GLN A 266 -0.62 5.39 -36.23
C GLN A 266 -0.23 4.21 -35.35
N ASN A 267 0.23 3.11 -35.98
CA ASN A 267 0.91 2.02 -35.29
C ASN A 267 2.29 2.47 -34.81
N TYR A 268 2.83 1.80 -33.79
CA TYR A 268 4.12 2.14 -33.23
C TYR A 268 5.26 2.04 -34.26
N ALA A 269 5.21 1.06 -35.16
CA ALA A 269 6.17 0.85 -36.24
C ALA A 269 5.95 1.77 -37.45
N HIS A 270 4.91 2.59 -37.47
CA HIS A 270 4.47 3.39 -38.63
C HIS A 270 4.15 2.56 -39.88
N GLU A 271 3.91 1.27 -39.71
CA GLU A 271 3.55 0.33 -40.77
C GLU A 271 2.11 -0.17 -40.57
N TYR A 272 1.48 -0.59 -41.65
CA TYR A 272 0.12 -1.10 -41.67
C TYR A 272 0.10 -2.47 -42.36
N VAL A 273 -0.68 -3.40 -41.81
CA VAL A 273 -0.74 -4.77 -42.27
C VAL A 273 -2.01 -5.11 -43.07
N GLY A 274 -2.92 -4.16 -43.19
CA GLY A 274 -4.22 -4.34 -43.87
C GLY A 274 -5.19 -5.18 -43.02
N PRO A 275 -6.01 -6.06 -43.63
CA PRO A 275 -6.98 -6.85 -42.87
C PRO A 275 -6.28 -7.78 -41.88
N VAL A 276 -6.59 -7.65 -40.59
CA VAL A 276 -5.99 -8.39 -39.47
C VAL A 276 -7.07 -8.91 -38.54
N SER A 277 -6.95 -10.15 -38.05
CA SER A 277 -7.89 -10.67 -37.06
C SER A 277 -7.80 -9.94 -35.73
N VAL A 278 -8.89 -9.87 -34.97
CA VAL A 278 -8.92 -9.33 -33.61
C VAL A 278 -7.86 -10.02 -32.73
N ARG A 279 -7.69 -11.34 -32.84
CA ARG A 279 -6.65 -12.10 -32.13
C ARG A 279 -5.27 -11.54 -32.42
N THR A 280 -4.87 -11.46 -33.67
CA THR A 280 -3.57 -10.96 -34.10
C THR A 280 -3.40 -9.47 -33.75
N ALA A 281 -4.45 -8.66 -33.91
CA ALA A 281 -4.42 -7.25 -33.57
C ALA A 281 -4.17 -7.01 -32.06
N LEU A 282 -4.75 -7.85 -31.20
CA LEU A 282 -4.54 -7.79 -29.75
C LEU A 282 -3.14 -8.31 -29.39
N ALA A 283 -2.74 -9.49 -29.87
CA ALA A 283 -1.44 -10.09 -29.57
C ALA A 283 -0.26 -9.20 -30.04
N SER A 284 -0.40 -8.59 -31.23
CA SER A 284 0.60 -7.66 -31.77
C SER A 284 0.43 -6.23 -31.26
N SER A 285 -0.56 -5.97 -30.41
CA SER A 285 -0.84 -4.65 -29.82
C SER A 285 -0.99 -3.51 -30.84
N LEU A 286 -1.59 -3.80 -32.02
CA LEU A 286 -1.79 -2.79 -33.07
C LEU A 286 -2.71 -1.67 -32.56
N ASN A 287 -2.39 -0.41 -32.94
CA ASN A 287 -3.11 0.75 -32.49
C ASN A 287 -4.38 1.04 -33.31
N VAL A 288 -4.24 0.98 -34.63
CA VAL A 288 -5.35 1.31 -35.55
C VAL A 288 -6.53 0.35 -35.37
N PRO A 289 -6.35 -0.98 -35.32
CA PRO A 289 -7.45 -1.89 -35.04
C PRO A 289 -8.10 -1.68 -33.68
N ALA A 290 -7.31 -1.30 -32.64
CA ALA A 290 -7.86 -1.05 -31.32
C ALA A 290 -8.78 0.20 -31.30
N ILE A 291 -8.42 1.26 -32.04
CA ILE A 291 -9.26 2.43 -32.18
C ILE A 291 -10.51 2.12 -33.01
N ARG A 292 -10.41 1.31 -34.07
CA ARG A 292 -11.58 0.85 -34.82
C ARG A 292 -12.52 0.03 -33.94
N ALA A 293 -11.97 -0.86 -33.08
CA ALA A 293 -12.77 -1.57 -32.10
C ALA A 293 -13.47 -0.61 -31.11
N LEU A 294 -12.75 0.43 -30.62
CA LEU A 294 -13.36 1.46 -29.75
C LEU A 294 -14.45 2.24 -30.48
N THR A 295 -14.28 2.54 -31.78
CA THR A 295 -15.31 3.19 -32.59
C THR A 295 -16.60 2.34 -32.66
N LEU A 296 -16.44 1.01 -32.77
CA LEU A 296 -17.60 0.10 -32.80
C LEU A 296 -18.33 -0.01 -31.46
N VAL A 297 -17.59 -0.08 -30.35
CA VAL A 297 -18.20 -0.25 -29.02
C VAL A 297 -18.67 1.05 -28.40
N GLY A 298 -18.06 2.18 -28.78
CA GLY A 298 -18.28 3.53 -28.26
C GLY A 298 -17.37 3.87 -27.07
N VAL A 299 -16.94 5.14 -27.00
CA VAL A 299 -16.07 5.64 -25.92
C VAL A 299 -16.76 5.59 -24.57
N ALA A 300 -18.00 6.06 -24.46
CA ALA A 300 -18.74 6.09 -23.19
C ALA A 300 -18.98 4.70 -22.59
N PRO A 301 -19.40 3.66 -23.36
CA PRO A 301 -19.50 2.30 -22.84
C PRO A 301 -18.14 1.71 -22.40
N ALA A 302 -17.06 2.00 -23.14
CA ALA A 302 -15.71 1.56 -22.78
C ALA A 302 -15.24 2.19 -21.47
N HIS A 303 -15.40 3.51 -21.33
CA HIS A 303 -15.12 4.25 -20.10
C HIS A 303 -15.91 3.68 -18.90
N ALA A 304 -17.21 3.45 -19.07
CA ALA A 304 -18.07 2.87 -18.04
C ALA A 304 -17.59 1.47 -17.60
N LEU A 305 -17.15 0.63 -18.56
CA LEU A 305 -16.57 -0.69 -18.26
C LEU A 305 -15.28 -0.57 -17.46
N LEU A 306 -14.36 0.32 -17.85
CA LEU A 306 -13.08 0.53 -17.16
C LEU A 306 -13.31 1.02 -15.72
N ARG A 307 -14.24 1.95 -15.50
CA ARG A 307 -14.65 2.34 -14.16
C ARG A 307 -15.26 1.18 -13.38
N LYS A 308 -16.09 0.37 -14.05
CA LYS A 308 -16.65 -0.86 -13.46
C LYS A 308 -15.54 -1.88 -13.16
N ALA A 309 -14.42 -1.90 -13.87
CA ALA A 309 -13.25 -2.73 -13.58
C ALA A 309 -12.42 -2.21 -12.39
N GLY A 310 -12.80 -1.08 -11.79
CA GLY A 310 -12.17 -0.54 -10.58
C GLY A 310 -11.11 0.52 -10.84
N LEU A 311 -10.97 1.00 -12.08
CA LEU A 311 -10.05 2.10 -12.42
C LEU A 311 -10.67 3.41 -11.95
N SER A 312 -10.39 3.79 -10.70
CA SER A 312 -11.06 4.90 -10.01
C SER A 312 -10.60 6.28 -10.48
N THR A 313 -9.46 6.34 -11.12
CA THR A 313 -8.83 7.56 -11.64
C THR A 313 -9.51 8.13 -12.89
N LEU A 314 -10.35 7.34 -13.57
CA LEU A 314 -11.13 7.79 -14.72
C LEU A 314 -12.34 8.64 -14.25
N VAL A 315 -12.08 9.84 -13.77
CA VAL A 315 -13.10 10.72 -13.15
C VAL A 315 -13.73 11.69 -14.13
N ASP A 316 -13.04 12.00 -15.23
CA ASP A 316 -13.51 12.93 -16.25
C ASP A 316 -14.55 12.30 -17.17
N ASP A 317 -15.25 13.13 -17.95
CA ASP A 317 -16.21 12.67 -18.93
C ASP A 317 -15.55 11.79 -20.00
N PRO A 318 -16.27 10.79 -20.56
CA PRO A 318 -15.76 9.96 -21.64
C PRO A 318 -15.16 10.74 -22.82
N ASP A 319 -15.75 11.88 -23.16
CA ASP A 319 -15.29 12.74 -24.26
C ASP A 319 -13.92 13.37 -23.99
N HIS A 320 -13.54 13.57 -22.73
CA HIS A 320 -12.20 14.00 -22.34
C HIS A 320 -11.13 13.01 -22.80
N TYR A 321 -11.38 11.72 -22.66
CA TYR A 321 -10.45 10.67 -23.08
C TYR A 321 -10.53 10.37 -24.58
N GLY A 322 -11.72 10.48 -25.15
CA GLY A 322 -11.94 10.27 -26.57
C GLY A 322 -11.43 8.91 -27.06
N PHE A 323 -11.04 8.85 -28.33
CA PHE A 323 -10.51 7.61 -28.94
C PHE A 323 -9.11 7.21 -28.45
N SER A 324 -8.37 8.14 -27.83
CA SER A 324 -7.08 7.85 -27.23
C SER A 324 -7.19 6.89 -26.04
N LEU A 325 -8.40 6.71 -25.49
CA LEU A 325 -8.68 5.72 -24.44
C LEU A 325 -8.28 4.29 -24.86
N ALA A 326 -8.45 3.94 -26.15
CA ALA A 326 -8.01 2.65 -26.68
C ALA A 326 -6.49 2.45 -26.64
N LEU A 327 -5.73 3.54 -26.59
CA LEU A 327 -4.28 3.54 -26.51
C LEU A 327 -3.77 3.78 -25.07
N GLY A 328 -4.70 3.89 -24.12
CA GLY A 328 -4.40 4.02 -22.69
C GLY A 328 -3.89 5.41 -22.31
N SER A 329 -4.47 6.46 -22.86
CA SER A 329 -4.21 7.85 -22.43
C SER A 329 -4.68 8.13 -21.00
N ALA A 330 -5.53 7.28 -20.44
CA ALA A 330 -5.99 7.38 -19.07
C ALA A 330 -4.89 6.96 -18.09
N ASP A 331 -4.71 7.77 -17.05
CA ASP A 331 -3.83 7.45 -15.94
C ASP A 331 -4.54 6.47 -14.98
N VAL A 332 -3.86 5.35 -14.65
CA VAL A 332 -4.37 4.32 -13.74
C VAL A 332 -3.30 3.90 -12.75
N SER A 333 -3.69 3.35 -11.59
CA SER A 333 -2.74 2.75 -10.68
C SER A 333 -2.44 1.30 -11.07
N LEU A 334 -1.19 0.85 -10.82
CA LEU A 334 -0.80 -0.54 -11.06
C LEU A 334 -1.67 -1.50 -10.24
N LEU A 335 -1.98 -1.17 -9.00
CA LEU A 335 -2.84 -1.99 -8.13
C LEU A 335 -4.23 -2.22 -8.75
N GLU A 336 -4.88 -1.14 -9.20
CA GLU A 336 -6.21 -1.23 -9.81
C GLU A 336 -6.18 -1.98 -11.14
N LEU A 337 -5.16 -1.73 -11.95
CA LEU A 337 -4.96 -2.42 -13.22
C LEU A 337 -4.73 -3.92 -13.01
N THR A 338 -3.86 -4.30 -12.07
CA THR A 338 -3.63 -5.71 -11.71
C THR A 338 -4.92 -6.38 -11.27
N ASN A 339 -5.73 -5.71 -10.45
CA ASN A 339 -7.02 -6.24 -10.00
C ASN A 339 -8.07 -6.33 -11.12
N ALA A 340 -8.02 -5.43 -12.11
CA ALA A 340 -8.86 -5.51 -13.30
C ALA A 340 -8.49 -6.73 -14.16
N TYR A 341 -7.19 -7.02 -14.34
CA TYR A 341 -6.72 -8.22 -15.01
C TYR A 341 -7.07 -9.50 -14.25
N ARG A 342 -7.03 -9.48 -12.92
CA ARG A 342 -7.52 -10.59 -12.09
C ARG A 342 -8.97 -10.96 -12.43
N ALA A 343 -9.81 -9.99 -12.76
CA ALA A 343 -11.18 -10.28 -13.18
C ALA A 343 -11.24 -11.09 -14.49
N LEU A 344 -10.30 -10.89 -15.41
CA LEU A 344 -10.20 -11.72 -16.62
C LEU A 344 -9.81 -13.15 -16.27
N ALA A 345 -8.83 -13.33 -15.37
CA ALA A 345 -8.41 -14.65 -14.88
C ALA A 345 -9.53 -15.39 -14.13
N ASN A 346 -10.48 -14.66 -13.52
CA ASN A 346 -11.61 -15.18 -12.76
C ASN A 346 -12.92 -15.25 -13.57
N GLY A 347 -12.85 -15.59 -14.85
CA GLY A 347 -14.04 -15.76 -15.67
C GLY A 347 -14.91 -14.49 -15.74
N GLY A 348 -14.31 -13.32 -15.69
CA GLY A 348 -14.98 -12.03 -15.77
C GLY A 348 -15.54 -11.50 -14.46
N GLN A 349 -15.26 -12.15 -13.32
CA GLN A 349 -15.69 -11.70 -11.99
C GLN A 349 -14.67 -10.78 -11.35
N TRP A 350 -15.06 -9.57 -11.06
CA TRP A 350 -14.27 -8.60 -10.32
C TRP A 350 -14.68 -8.56 -8.85
N SER A 351 -13.72 -8.48 -7.95
CA SER A 351 -13.93 -8.20 -6.53
C SER A 351 -12.80 -7.33 -5.98
N VAL A 352 -12.99 -6.75 -4.81
CA VAL A 352 -11.98 -5.87 -4.17
C VAL A 352 -10.76 -6.70 -3.76
N ALA A 353 -9.56 -6.17 -4.02
CA ALA A 353 -8.32 -6.74 -3.50
C ALA A 353 -8.17 -6.44 -2.00
N ALA A 354 -7.65 -7.40 -1.24
CA ALA A 354 -7.52 -7.32 0.22
C ALA A 354 -6.06 -7.32 0.67
N PHE A 355 -5.72 -6.44 1.64
CA PHE A 355 -4.40 -6.33 2.25
C PHE A 355 -4.32 -6.92 3.66
N SER A 356 -5.47 -7.27 4.26
CA SER A 356 -5.52 -7.81 5.61
C SER A 356 -6.46 -9.01 5.67
N CYS A 357 -6.13 -9.94 6.54
CA CYS A 357 -6.98 -11.07 6.87
C CYS A 357 -8.03 -10.58 7.87
N THR A 358 -9.30 -10.61 7.49
CA THR A 358 -10.41 -10.36 8.40
C THR A 358 -10.69 -11.63 9.20
N GLY A 359 -10.18 -11.70 10.44
CA GLY A 359 -10.45 -12.79 11.40
C GLY A 359 -10.27 -12.29 12.82
N SER A 360 -11.15 -12.75 13.72
CA SER A 360 -11.15 -12.47 15.16
C SER A 360 -9.75 -12.62 15.77
N ALA A 361 -9.37 -11.72 16.67
CA ALA A 361 -8.08 -11.59 17.36
C ALA A 361 -7.60 -12.81 18.19
N ALA A 362 -8.15 -14.01 17.99
CA ALA A 362 -7.86 -15.21 18.79
C ALA A 362 -7.01 -16.28 18.08
N ALA A 363 -6.66 -16.10 16.79
CA ALA A 363 -5.82 -17.07 16.07
C ALA A 363 -4.56 -16.38 15.54
N VAL A 364 -3.47 -16.45 16.31
CA VAL A 364 -2.10 -16.13 15.89
C VAL A 364 -1.57 -17.29 15.04
N SER A 365 -2.19 -17.51 13.91
CA SER A 365 -1.67 -18.38 12.84
C SER A 365 -1.70 -17.60 11.56
N ALA A 366 -0.71 -17.83 10.68
CA ALA A 366 -0.66 -17.25 9.34
C ALA A 366 -2.04 -17.21 8.70
N CYS A 367 -2.34 -16.22 7.85
CA CYS A 367 -3.58 -16.26 7.07
C CYS A 367 -3.75 -17.69 6.57
N PRO A 368 -4.77 -18.44 7.01
CA PRO A 368 -4.83 -19.84 6.65
C PRO A 368 -4.90 -19.94 5.15
N ALA A 369 -3.97 -20.62 4.53
CA ALA A 369 -3.99 -20.94 3.11
C ALA A 369 -5.28 -21.71 2.74
N ASP A 370 -5.94 -22.29 3.77
CA ASP A 370 -7.12 -23.15 3.68
C ASP A 370 -8.35 -22.63 4.45
N ALA A 371 -8.38 -21.36 4.89
CA ALA A 371 -9.62 -20.80 5.43
C ALA A 371 -10.63 -20.75 4.31
N ASP A 372 -11.61 -21.69 4.45
CA ASP A 372 -12.83 -21.91 3.66
C ASP A 372 -13.02 -20.82 2.58
N ARG A 373 -12.53 -21.07 1.36
CA ARG A 373 -12.41 -20.16 0.22
C ARG A 373 -13.74 -19.53 -0.25
N GLY A 374 -14.79 -19.69 0.54
CA GLY A 374 -16.15 -19.34 0.16
C GLY A 374 -16.88 -18.28 0.98
N LYS A 375 -16.35 -17.79 2.12
CA LYS A 375 -17.14 -16.95 3.05
C LYS A 375 -16.37 -15.80 3.70
N SER A 376 -15.46 -15.14 3.02
CA SER A 376 -15.01 -13.80 3.40
C SER A 376 -16.15 -12.81 3.18
N ALA A 377 -16.36 -11.91 4.14
CA ALA A 377 -17.42 -10.90 4.19
C ALA A 377 -17.83 -10.43 2.79
N ALA A 378 -19.12 -10.41 2.49
CA ALA A 378 -19.73 -10.12 1.19
C ALA A 378 -19.01 -8.96 0.46
N THR A 379 -17.88 -9.26 -0.11
CA THR A 379 -17.08 -8.34 -0.93
C THR A 379 -17.94 -8.04 -2.13
N LYS A 380 -18.20 -6.77 -2.41
CA LYS A 380 -18.96 -6.33 -3.58
C LYS A 380 -18.31 -6.91 -4.82
N SER A 381 -18.72 -8.11 -5.21
CA SER A 381 -18.32 -8.72 -6.47
C SER A 381 -19.22 -8.22 -7.58
N ARG A 382 -18.68 -8.08 -8.79
CA ARG A 382 -19.45 -7.67 -9.96
C ARG A 382 -18.89 -8.34 -11.20
N ARG A 383 -19.78 -8.71 -12.10
CA ARG A 383 -19.40 -9.32 -13.37
C ARG A 383 -19.04 -8.21 -14.36
N LEU A 384 -17.83 -8.27 -14.91
CA LEU A 384 -17.36 -7.39 -16.00
C LEU A 384 -17.69 -8.00 -17.37
N PHE A 385 -17.41 -9.28 -17.51
CA PHE A 385 -17.61 -10.07 -18.73
C PHE A 385 -18.27 -11.41 -18.42
N SER A 386 -18.89 -12.02 -19.40
CA SER A 386 -19.26 -13.43 -19.35
C SER A 386 -18.03 -14.31 -19.24
N GLU A 387 -18.19 -15.54 -18.76
CA GLU A 387 -17.10 -16.51 -18.69
C GLU A 387 -16.51 -16.79 -20.09
N ALA A 388 -17.37 -16.87 -21.10
CA ALA A 388 -16.95 -17.08 -22.49
C ALA A 388 -16.06 -15.94 -23.01
N THR A 389 -16.46 -14.67 -22.75
CA THR A 389 -15.64 -13.52 -23.16
C THR A 389 -14.32 -13.50 -22.41
N ALA A 390 -14.32 -13.75 -21.09
CA ALA A 390 -13.11 -13.77 -20.29
C ALA A 390 -12.15 -14.89 -20.75
N TRP A 391 -12.69 -16.08 -21.06
CA TRP A 391 -11.92 -17.19 -21.60
C TRP A 391 -11.30 -16.85 -22.96
N LEU A 392 -12.09 -16.28 -23.89
CA LEU A 392 -11.59 -15.86 -25.21
C LEU A 392 -10.47 -14.81 -25.08
N LEU A 393 -10.61 -13.85 -24.15
CA LEU A 393 -9.56 -12.87 -23.90
C LEU A 393 -8.28 -13.52 -23.35
N ALA A 394 -8.41 -14.43 -22.38
CA ALA A 394 -7.27 -15.15 -21.83
C ALA A 394 -6.56 -16.00 -22.89
N ASP A 395 -7.33 -16.67 -23.75
CA ASP A 395 -6.82 -17.46 -24.89
C ASP A 395 -6.07 -16.58 -25.89
N MET A 396 -6.63 -15.41 -26.26
CA MET A 396 -5.95 -14.46 -27.17
C MET A 396 -4.70 -13.82 -26.55
N LEU A 397 -4.66 -13.64 -25.23
CA LEU A 397 -3.52 -13.05 -24.53
C LEU A 397 -2.40 -14.08 -24.24
N SER A 398 -2.65 -15.37 -24.50
CA SER A 398 -1.63 -16.41 -24.37
C SER A 398 -0.74 -16.57 -25.62
N ASP A 399 -1.11 -15.96 -26.73
CA ASP A 399 -0.31 -15.92 -27.97
C ASP A 399 0.89 -14.97 -27.82
#